data_0d84235672553ac98a91f02dda8f3b66
#
_entry.id   0d84235672553ac98a91f02dda8f3b66
#
_cell.length_a   1.000
_cell.length_b   1.000
_cell.length_c   1.000
_cell.angle_alpha   90.00
_cell.angle_beta   90.00
_cell.angle_gamma   90.00
#
_symmetry.space_group_name_H-M   'P 1'
#
loop_
_entity.id
_entity.type
_entity.pdbx_description
1 polymer ?
#
loop_
_entity_poly.entity_id
_entity_poly.type
_entity_poly.pdbx_seq_one_letter_code
_entity_poly.pdbx_strand_id
1 'polypeptide(L)'
;TKTLSKVANHIAKKKQSGVTSLIGIENIDSILEKVEINDVWGVGRQLTKFYQKNGIYNAKQLKNKSNTWIKKCSNVLSSRTAMELRGIPCIDLETTATKRKSCVVSRSFGKRVENFQELREAVANYCLNASEKIRSESLVAKSITVFVRTSPFQRNFGYYSNSKTVDFPIATNNSIETVKAAVSILEDIFRNGYRYQKAGVMLTGLSNSDGKKNLFSSEKDLKINSLMKSIDNTNYRYCLLYTSPSPRDDGVS
;
A
#
# COMPACT_ATOMS: atom_id res chain seq x y z
N THR A 1 -21.16 -6.69 -10.39
CA THR A 1 -20.41 -6.88 -9.14
C THR A 1 -18.95 -6.42 -9.28
N LYS A 2 -18.26 -6.18 -8.18
CA LYS A 2 -16.85 -5.72 -8.16
C LYS A 2 -15.92 -6.75 -8.82
N THR A 3 -16.12 -8.04 -8.55
CA THR A 3 -15.29 -9.10 -9.15
C THR A 3 -15.50 -9.20 -10.66
N LEU A 4 -16.73 -9.12 -11.14
CA LEU A 4 -17.00 -9.11 -12.58
C LEU A 4 -16.44 -7.86 -13.27
N SER A 5 -16.49 -6.70 -12.65
CA SER A 5 -15.84 -5.48 -13.17
C SER A 5 -14.33 -5.65 -13.29
N LYS A 6 -13.69 -6.35 -12.34
CA LYS A 6 -12.25 -6.67 -12.42
C LYS A 6 -11.94 -7.68 -13.52
N VAL A 7 -12.83 -8.65 -13.76
CA VAL A 7 -12.74 -9.56 -14.92
C VAL A 7 -12.83 -8.78 -16.23
N ALA A 8 -13.80 -7.87 -16.36
CA ALA A 8 -13.92 -7.00 -17.55
C ALA A 8 -12.64 -6.19 -17.80
N ASN A 9 -12.08 -5.58 -16.74
CA ASN A 9 -10.83 -4.82 -16.82
C ASN A 9 -9.63 -5.70 -17.24
N HIS A 10 -9.55 -6.93 -16.73
CA HIS A 10 -8.51 -7.89 -17.12
C HIS A 10 -8.59 -8.22 -18.62
N ILE A 11 -9.81 -8.47 -19.14
CA ILE A 11 -10.04 -8.76 -20.55
C ILE A 11 -9.70 -7.54 -21.42
N ALA A 12 -10.11 -6.34 -21.01
CA ALA A 12 -9.81 -5.10 -21.72
C ALA A 12 -8.30 -4.88 -21.90
N LYS A 13 -7.52 -5.17 -20.85
CA LYS A 13 -6.05 -5.10 -20.90
C LYS A 13 -5.44 -6.15 -21.83
N LYS A 14 -5.93 -7.39 -21.82
CA LYS A 14 -5.46 -8.46 -22.72
C LYS A 14 -5.77 -8.17 -24.19
N LYS A 15 -6.93 -7.58 -24.47
CA LYS A 15 -7.37 -7.24 -25.84
C LYS A 15 -6.83 -5.90 -26.33
N GLN A 16 -6.16 -5.13 -25.49
CA GLN A 16 -5.71 -3.74 -25.77
C GLN A 16 -6.86 -2.81 -26.21
N SER A 17 -8.10 -3.18 -25.94
CA SER A 17 -9.30 -2.41 -26.33
C SER A 17 -9.57 -1.21 -25.42
N GLY A 18 -8.84 -1.09 -24.30
CA GLY A 18 -9.03 -0.06 -23.30
C GLY A 18 -10.30 -0.24 -22.43
N VAL A 19 -11.40 -0.67 -23.02
CA VAL A 19 -12.70 -0.83 -22.34
C VAL A 19 -13.35 -2.16 -22.74
N THR A 20 -14.01 -2.81 -21.76
CA THR A 20 -14.87 -4.00 -21.98
C THR A 20 -16.05 -3.95 -21.03
N SER A 21 -17.27 -4.13 -21.53
CA SER A 21 -18.48 -4.28 -20.72
C SER A 21 -18.90 -5.76 -20.70
N LEU A 22 -19.35 -6.20 -19.52
CA LEU A 22 -20.00 -7.52 -19.36
C LEU A 22 -21.52 -7.38 -19.13
N ILE A 23 -22.07 -6.17 -19.25
CA ILE A 23 -23.50 -5.90 -19.09
C ILE A 23 -24.21 -6.38 -20.37
N GLY A 24 -25.32 -7.12 -20.20
CA GLY A 24 -26.13 -7.60 -21.31
C GLY A 24 -25.57 -8.81 -22.05
N ILE A 25 -24.48 -9.41 -21.57
CA ILE A 25 -23.93 -10.64 -22.17
C ILE A 25 -24.72 -11.85 -21.67
N GLU A 26 -25.44 -12.51 -22.56
CA GLU A 26 -26.24 -13.70 -22.25
C GLU A 26 -25.39 -14.88 -21.76
N ASN A 27 -24.24 -15.12 -22.36
CA ASN A 27 -23.34 -16.21 -21.99
C ASN A 27 -22.04 -15.72 -21.33
N ILE A 28 -22.15 -15.28 -20.08
CA ILE A 28 -20.99 -14.87 -19.30
C ILE A 28 -20.04 -16.05 -19.01
N ASP A 29 -20.54 -17.28 -19.02
CA ASP A 29 -19.76 -18.48 -18.70
C ASP A 29 -18.67 -18.75 -19.73
N SER A 30 -18.92 -18.48 -21.01
CA SER A 30 -17.91 -18.58 -22.07
C SER A 30 -16.73 -17.60 -21.87
N ILE A 31 -16.99 -16.47 -21.23
CA ILE A 31 -15.99 -15.48 -20.88
C ILE A 31 -15.21 -15.94 -19.65
N LEU A 32 -15.91 -16.37 -18.60
CA LEU A 32 -15.29 -16.82 -17.34
C LEU A 32 -14.44 -18.08 -17.53
N GLU A 33 -14.75 -18.90 -18.51
CA GLU A 33 -13.97 -20.09 -18.86
C GLU A 33 -12.56 -19.74 -19.37
N LYS A 34 -12.41 -18.60 -20.04
CA LYS A 34 -11.13 -18.09 -20.56
C LYS A 34 -10.30 -17.31 -19.52
N VAL A 35 -10.86 -17.06 -18.33
CA VAL A 35 -10.18 -16.36 -17.24
C VAL A 35 -9.56 -17.36 -16.29
N GLU A 36 -8.24 -17.41 -16.25
CA GLU A 36 -7.52 -18.30 -15.34
C GLU A 36 -7.80 -17.97 -13.88
N ILE A 37 -7.73 -18.96 -13.01
CA ILE A 37 -8.06 -18.82 -11.59
C ILE A 37 -7.15 -17.82 -10.86
N ASN A 38 -5.88 -17.70 -11.26
CA ASN A 38 -4.91 -16.74 -10.73
C ASN A 38 -5.20 -15.29 -11.14
N ASP A 39 -5.96 -15.07 -12.21
CA ASP A 39 -6.37 -13.76 -12.72
C ASP A 39 -7.67 -13.26 -12.07
N VAL A 40 -8.35 -14.13 -11.32
CA VAL A 40 -9.56 -13.75 -10.57
C VAL A 40 -9.19 -12.87 -9.38
N TRP A 41 -9.80 -11.67 -9.33
CA TRP A 41 -9.59 -10.75 -8.21
C TRP A 41 -9.98 -11.39 -6.87
N GLY A 42 -9.09 -11.33 -5.90
CA GLY A 42 -9.25 -11.99 -4.59
C GLY A 42 -8.62 -13.38 -4.50
N VAL A 43 -8.12 -13.94 -5.61
CA VAL A 43 -7.40 -15.22 -5.63
C VAL A 43 -5.89 -14.93 -5.68
N GLY A 44 -5.23 -15.10 -4.54
CA GLY A 44 -3.78 -14.97 -4.43
C GLY A 44 -3.05 -16.30 -4.66
N ARG A 45 -1.71 -16.29 -4.67
CA ARG A 45 -0.87 -17.47 -4.98
C ARG A 45 -1.23 -18.73 -4.21
N GLN A 46 -1.55 -18.62 -2.92
CA GLN A 46 -1.90 -19.78 -2.09
C GLN A 46 -3.27 -20.36 -2.48
N LEU A 47 -4.25 -19.48 -2.70
CA LEU A 47 -5.57 -19.90 -3.16
C LEU A 47 -5.52 -20.50 -4.57
N THR A 48 -4.69 -19.94 -5.46
CA THR A 48 -4.46 -20.52 -6.80
C THR A 48 -3.99 -21.96 -6.69
N LYS A 49 -2.92 -22.21 -5.91
CA LYS A 49 -2.42 -23.59 -5.70
C LYS A 49 -3.47 -24.51 -5.10
N PHE A 50 -4.23 -24.00 -4.15
CA PHE A 50 -5.31 -24.76 -3.50
C PHE A 50 -6.42 -25.12 -4.51
N TYR A 51 -6.88 -24.15 -5.29
CA TYR A 51 -7.93 -24.38 -6.28
C TYR A 51 -7.48 -25.34 -7.39
N GLN A 52 -6.27 -25.19 -7.91
CA GLN A 52 -5.71 -26.08 -8.92
C GLN A 52 -5.60 -27.51 -8.42
N LYS A 53 -5.18 -27.73 -7.16
CA LYS A 53 -5.18 -29.07 -6.52
C LYS A 53 -6.57 -29.70 -6.42
N ASN A 54 -7.63 -28.87 -6.41
CA ASN A 54 -9.03 -29.31 -6.36
C ASN A 54 -9.74 -29.26 -7.72
N GLY A 55 -8.96 -29.21 -8.83
CA GLY A 55 -9.49 -29.25 -10.19
C GLY A 55 -10.18 -27.96 -10.64
N ILE A 56 -9.85 -26.82 -10.03
CA ILE A 56 -10.41 -25.50 -10.37
C ILE A 56 -9.31 -24.66 -11.03
N TYR A 57 -9.38 -24.48 -12.34
CA TYR A 57 -8.38 -23.80 -13.15
C TYR A 57 -8.84 -22.46 -13.70
N ASN A 58 -10.16 -22.21 -13.73
CA ASN A 58 -10.72 -20.99 -14.30
C ASN A 58 -11.88 -20.41 -13.45
N ALA A 59 -12.28 -19.18 -13.77
CA ALA A 59 -13.32 -18.46 -13.05
C ALA A 59 -14.69 -19.13 -13.12
N LYS A 60 -15.04 -19.78 -14.25
CA LYS A 60 -16.29 -20.53 -14.42
C LYS A 60 -16.36 -21.70 -13.45
N GLN A 61 -15.28 -22.47 -13.32
CA GLN A 61 -15.24 -23.60 -12.40
C GLN A 61 -15.38 -23.15 -10.94
N LEU A 62 -14.78 -22.02 -10.55
CA LEU A 62 -14.97 -21.42 -9.22
C LEU A 62 -16.41 -20.94 -9.02
N LYS A 63 -16.99 -20.26 -10.01
CA LYS A 63 -18.40 -19.84 -10.01
C LYS A 63 -19.33 -21.01 -9.71
N ASN A 64 -19.09 -22.18 -10.30
CA ASN A 64 -19.95 -23.35 -10.22
C ASN A 64 -19.78 -24.21 -8.96
N LYS A 65 -18.75 -23.96 -8.13
CA LYS A 65 -18.56 -24.67 -6.86
C LYS A 65 -19.59 -24.24 -5.81
N SER A 66 -20.08 -25.19 -5.01
CA SER A 66 -21.03 -24.89 -3.94
C SER A 66 -20.45 -23.98 -2.87
N ASN A 67 -21.28 -23.10 -2.32
CA ASN A 67 -20.87 -22.21 -1.23
C ASN A 67 -20.43 -22.98 0.01
N THR A 68 -21.06 -24.10 0.30
CA THR A 68 -20.73 -25.00 1.42
C THR A 68 -19.31 -25.54 1.27
N TRP A 69 -18.94 -25.99 0.07
CA TRP A 69 -17.59 -26.48 -0.20
C TRP A 69 -16.55 -25.36 -0.04
N ILE A 70 -16.81 -24.18 -0.62
CA ILE A 70 -15.88 -23.05 -0.56
C ILE A 70 -15.69 -22.58 0.89
N LYS A 71 -16.78 -22.47 1.68
CA LYS A 71 -16.69 -22.09 3.10
C LYS A 71 -15.94 -23.10 3.95
N LYS A 72 -16.13 -24.41 3.68
CA LYS A 72 -15.46 -25.49 4.41
C LYS A 72 -13.96 -25.56 4.11
N CYS A 73 -13.57 -25.32 2.87
CA CYS A 73 -12.22 -25.56 2.37
C CYS A 73 -11.37 -24.28 2.24
N SER A 74 -11.98 -23.11 2.39
CA SER A 74 -11.32 -21.81 2.20
C SER A 74 -11.82 -20.79 3.23
N ASN A 75 -11.94 -19.52 2.86
CA ASN A 75 -12.36 -18.45 3.75
C ASN A 75 -13.62 -17.72 3.24
N VAL A 76 -14.15 -16.84 4.09
CA VAL A 76 -15.34 -16.02 3.78
C VAL A 76 -15.13 -15.17 2.53
N LEU A 77 -13.94 -14.62 2.32
CA LEU A 77 -13.63 -13.79 1.15
C LEU A 77 -13.72 -14.59 -0.15
N SER A 78 -13.23 -15.83 -0.15
CA SER A 78 -13.36 -16.75 -1.29
C SER A 78 -14.81 -17.06 -1.64
N SER A 79 -15.65 -17.26 -0.61
CA SER A 79 -17.08 -17.44 -0.80
C SER A 79 -17.74 -16.20 -1.43
N ARG A 80 -17.40 -15.01 -0.95
CA ARG A 80 -17.87 -13.75 -1.55
C ARG A 80 -17.41 -13.59 -2.99
N THR A 81 -16.15 -13.90 -3.30
CA THR A 81 -15.64 -13.87 -4.68
C THR A 81 -16.44 -14.79 -5.61
N ALA A 82 -16.75 -16.02 -5.19
CA ALA A 82 -17.57 -16.93 -5.98
C ALA A 82 -19.02 -16.44 -6.17
N MET A 83 -19.62 -15.86 -5.15
CA MET A 83 -20.95 -15.24 -5.24
C MET A 83 -20.95 -14.05 -6.20
N GLU A 84 -19.93 -13.22 -6.17
CA GLU A 84 -19.78 -12.09 -7.08
C GLU A 84 -19.58 -12.53 -8.54
N LEU A 85 -18.89 -13.64 -8.80
CA LEU A 85 -18.81 -14.24 -10.13
C LEU A 85 -20.18 -14.73 -10.64
N ARG A 86 -21.13 -15.02 -9.73
CA ARG A 86 -22.52 -15.37 -10.06
C ARG A 86 -23.42 -14.16 -10.28
N GLY A 87 -22.89 -12.96 -10.13
CA GLY A 87 -23.66 -11.72 -10.23
C GLY A 87 -24.29 -11.24 -8.91
N ILE A 88 -24.05 -11.94 -7.79
CA ILE A 88 -24.59 -11.57 -6.47
C ILE A 88 -23.61 -10.60 -5.80
N PRO A 89 -23.98 -9.33 -5.56
CA PRO A 89 -23.09 -8.35 -4.94
C PRO A 89 -22.87 -8.69 -3.47
N CYS A 90 -21.61 -8.85 -3.07
CA CYS A 90 -21.21 -9.17 -1.70
C CYS A 90 -20.19 -8.19 -1.13
N ILE A 91 -19.75 -7.24 -1.94
CA ILE A 91 -18.76 -6.22 -1.57
C ILE A 91 -19.40 -4.88 -1.88
N ASP A 92 -19.77 -4.17 -0.82
CA ASP A 92 -20.37 -2.85 -0.93
C ASP A 92 -19.40 -1.84 -1.54
N LEU A 93 -19.95 -0.86 -2.24
CA LEU A 93 -19.21 0.32 -2.65
C LEU A 93 -19.04 1.20 -1.41
N GLU A 94 -17.79 1.36 -0.98
CA GLU A 94 -17.46 2.33 0.07
C GLU A 94 -17.68 3.74 -0.48
N THR A 95 -18.82 4.34 -0.11
CA THR A 95 -19.18 5.72 -0.49
C THR A 95 -18.57 6.76 0.44
N THR A 96 -18.20 6.36 1.65
CA THR A 96 -17.54 7.20 2.65
C THR A 96 -16.13 6.69 2.92
N ALA A 97 -15.16 7.60 2.86
CA ALA A 97 -13.78 7.26 3.20
C ALA A 97 -13.70 6.85 4.68
N THR A 98 -13.31 5.60 4.95
CA THR A 98 -13.04 5.16 6.32
C THR A 98 -11.83 5.89 6.88
N LYS A 99 -11.88 6.25 8.17
CA LYS A 99 -10.74 6.90 8.84
C LYS A 99 -9.48 6.06 8.67
N ARG A 100 -8.42 6.70 8.24
CA ARG A 100 -7.11 6.07 8.04
C ARG A 100 -6.57 5.55 9.37
N LYS A 101 -6.20 4.27 9.43
CA LYS A 101 -5.60 3.64 10.61
C LYS A 101 -4.07 3.73 10.62
N SER A 102 -3.48 3.86 9.45
CA SER A 102 -2.03 3.99 9.25
C SER A 102 -1.72 4.77 7.99
N CYS A 103 -0.56 5.40 7.93
CA CYS A 103 -0.02 6.04 6.75
C CYS A 103 1.33 5.41 6.40
N VAL A 104 1.43 4.80 5.22
CA VAL A 104 2.65 4.15 4.74
C VAL A 104 3.16 4.88 3.52
N VAL A 105 4.44 5.28 3.56
CA VAL A 105 5.17 5.79 2.40
C VAL A 105 6.39 4.91 2.18
N SER A 106 6.45 4.26 1.03
CA SER A 106 7.57 3.37 0.70
C SER A 106 7.77 3.31 -0.81
N ARG A 107 9.02 3.11 -1.22
CA ARG A 107 9.37 2.95 -2.63
C ARG A 107 10.39 1.83 -2.81
N SER A 108 10.33 1.18 -3.97
CA SER A 108 11.40 0.32 -4.44
C SER A 108 12.39 1.16 -5.24
N PHE A 109 13.67 0.97 -4.98
CA PHE A 109 14.73 1.69 -5.67
C PHE A 109 14.95 1.10 -7.07
N GLY A 110 15.11 1.94 -8.08
CA GLY A 110 15.46 1.53 -9.44
C GLY A 110 16.88 0.91 -9.48
N LYS A 111 17.85 1.61 -8.89
CA LYS A 111 19.18 1.08 -8.59
C LYS A 111 19.21 0.63 -7.12
N ARG A 112 19.97 -0.42 -6.82
CA ARG A 112 20.13 -0.88 -5.42
C ARG A 112 20.93 0.13 -4.63
N VAL A 113 20.49 0.40 -3.41
CA VAL A 113 21.16 1.31 -2.49
C VAL A 113 22.00 0.48 -1.52
N GLU A 114 23.28 0.80 -1.42
CA GLU A 114 24.23 0.17 -0.50
C GLU A 114 24.74 1.16 0.55
N ASN A 115 24.67 2.45 0.23
CA ASN A 115 25.17 3.54 1.05
C ASN A 115 24.13 3.96 2.08
N PHE A 116 24.56 4.12 3.34
CA PHE A 116 23.71 4.59 4.44
C PHE A 116 23.14 5.99 4.18
N GLN A 117 23.95 6.90 3.63
CA GLN A 117 23.53 8.28 3.40
C GLN A 117 22.39 8.38 2.38
N GLU A 118 22.48 7.63 1.26
CA GLU A 118 21.41 7.57 0.26
C GLU A 118 20.10 6.99 0.87
N LEU A 119 20.25 5.96 1.69
CA LEU A 119 19.09 5.34 2.36
C LEU A 119 18.46 6.27 3.39
N ARG A 120 19.29 7.04 4.12
CA ARG A 120 18.87 8.07 5.08
C ARG A 120 18.08 9.18 4.40
N GLU A 121 18.57 9.68 3.28
CA GLU A 121 17.89 10.72 2.48
C GLU A 121 16.53 10.23 1.99
N ALA A 122 16.47 9.01 1.46
CA ALA A 122 15.22 8.40 1.01
C ALA A 122 14.21 8.25 2.17
N VAL A 123 14.65 7.75 3.32
CA VAL A 123 13.80 7.58 4.52
C VAL A 123 13.34 8.93 5.06
N ALA A 124 14.21 9.95 5.10
CA ALA A 124 13.84 11.31 5.49
C ALA A 124 12.74 11.87 4.58
N ASN A 125 12.87 11.73 3.27
CA ASN A 125 11.86 12.15 2.31
C ASN A 125 10.53 11.39 2.49
N TYR A 126 10.58 10.10 2.81
CA TYR A 126 9.36 9.33 3.09
C TYR A 126 8.66 9.80 4.36
N CYS A 127 9.42 10.20 5.40
CA CYS A 127 8.88 10.80 6.62
C CYS A 127 8.21 12.15 6.35
N LEU A 128 8.84 13.03 5.58
CA LEU A 128 8.27 14.32 5.19
C LEU A 128 6.92 14.11 4.50
N ASN A 129 6.88 13.24 3.49
CA ASN A 129 5.66 12.91 2.75
C ASN A 129 4.58 12.24 3.63
N ALA A 130 4.97 11.37 4.56
CA ALA A 130 4.03 10.72 5.48
C ALA A 130 3.42 11.72 6.47
N SER A 131 4.25 12.59 7.03
CA SER A 131 3.84 13.63 7.98
C SER A 131 2.93 14.67 7.33
N GLU A 132 3.24 15.11 6.11
CA GLU A 132 2.38 16.00 5.32
C GLU A 132 1.00 15.38 5.07
N LYS A 133 0.95 14.10 4.67
CA LYS A 133 -0.31 13.38 4.44
C LYS A 133 -1.18 13.26 5.68
N ILE A 134 -0.62 13.00 6.86
CA ILE A 134 -1.42 12.94 8.09
C ILE A 134 -1.83 14.33 8.56
N ARG A 135 -1.00 15.37 8.35
CA ARG A 135 -1.37 16.77 8.64
C ARG A 135 -2.52 17.27 7.78
N SER A 136 -2.52 16.94 6.48
CA SER A 136 -3.62 17.33 5.57
C SER A 136 -4.97 16.72 5.97
N GLU A 137 -4.96 15.61 6.72
CA GLU A 137 -6.16 14.97 7.28
C GLU A 137 -6.40 15.34 8.77
N SER A 138 -5.67 16.33 9.31
CA SER A 138 -5.72 16.74 10.72
C SER A 138 -5.48 15.57 11.68
N LEU A 139 -4.55 14.67 11.33
CA LEU A 139 -4.19 13.51 12.14
C LEU A 139 -2.81 13.69 12.78
N VAL A 140 -2.60 12.96 13.89
CA VAL A 140 -1.32 12.76 14.56
C VAL A 140 -1.04 11.27 14.71
N ALA A 141 0.23 10.88 14.72
CA ALA A 141 0.67 9.50 14.86
C ALA A 141 1.25 9.23 16.25
N LYS A 142 0.93 8.08 16.83
CA LYS A 142 1.51 7.62 18.09
C LYS A 142 2.85 6.92 17.88
N SER A 143 3.03 6.25 16.74
CA SER A 143 4.22 5.41 16.50
C SER A 143 4.71 5.54 15.08
N ILE A 144 6.02 5.32 14.91
CA ILE A 144 6.68 5.25 13.62
C ILE A 144 7.42 3.92 13.46
N THR A 145 7.27 3.30 12.31
CA THR A 145 8.03 2.11 11.90
C THR A 145 8.85 2.46 10.68
N VAL A 146 10.14 2.14 10.69
CA VAL A 146 11.00 2.16 9.50
C VAL A 146 11.31 0.72 9.12
N PHE A 147 11.29 0.43 7.84
CA PHE A 147 11.64 -0.89 7.33
C PHE A 147 12.51 -0.78 6.09
N VAL A 148 13.41 -1.74 5.96
CA VAL A 148 14.30 -1.91 4.82
C VAL A 148 14.31 -3.35 4.37
N ARG A 149 14.48 -3.60 3.07
CA ARG A 149 14.63 -4.97 2.56
C ARG A 149 15.44 -5.02 1.27
N THR A 150 16.15 -6.13 1.09
CA THR A 150 16.81 -6.53 -0.15
C THR A 150 15.84 -7.27 -1.09
N SER A 151 16.28 -7.61 -2.28
CA SER A 151 15.49 -8.41 -3.21
C SER A 151 15.46 -9.89 -2.79
N PRO A 152 14.29 -10.53 -2.67
CA PRO A 152 14.21 -11.95 -2.40
C PRO A 152 14.67 -12.83 -3.57
N PHE A 153 14.87 -12.23 -4.76
CA PHE A 153 15.23 -12.94 -5.99
C PHE A 153 16.74 -12.95 -6.28
N GLN A 154 17.54 -12.20 -5.52
CA GLN A 154 19.00 -12.15 -5.67
C GLN A 154 19.68 -13.16 -4.74
N ARG A 155 19.91 -14.37 -5.24
CA ARG A 155 20.51 -15.48 -4.45
C ARG A 155 21.94 -15.21 -4.01
N ASN A 156 22.71 -14.41 -4.79
CA ASN A 156 24.17 -14.23 -4.57
C ASN A 156 24.53 -13.18 -3.50
N PHE A 157 23.59 -12.34 -3.03
CA PHE A 157 23.87 -11.22 -2.12
C PHE A 157 23.19 -11.33 -0.75
N GLY A 158 22.61 -12.48 -0.46
CA GLY A 158 21.87 -12.70 0.78
C GLY A 158 20.56 -11.90 0.86
N TYR A 159 19.58 -12.48 1.54
CA TYR A 159 18.33 -11.80 1.82
C TYR A 159 18.39 -11.14 3.20
N TYR A 160 18.10 -9.85 3.25
CA TYR A 160 17.97 -9.11 4.49
C TYR A 160 16.67 -8.31 4.49
N SER A 161 15.90 -8.44 5.55
CA SER A 161 14.70 -7.65 5.78
C SER A 161 14.61 -7.35 7.27
N ASN A 162 14.52 -6.09 7.62
CA ASN A 162 14.39 -5.67 9.00
C ASN A 162 13.46 -4.48 9.13
N SER A 163 12.84 -4.35 10.29
CA SER A 163 11.99 -3.22 10.66
C SER A 163 12.05 -2.98 12.17
N LYS A 164 11.96 -1.71 12.57
CA LYS A 164 11.85 -1.33 13.97
C LYS A 164 10.78 -0.28 14.14
N THR A 165 10.04 -0.37 15.22
CA THR A 165 8.97 0.58 15.60
C THR A 165 9.37 1.30 16.88
N VAL A 166 9.10 2.59 16.94
CA VAL A 166 9.28 3.43 18.13
C VAL A 166 8.00 4.24 18.36
N ASP A 167 7.57 4.32 19.61
CA ASP A 167 6.44 5.16 20.01
C ASP A 167 6.95 6.58 20.32
N PHE A 168 6.19 7.57 19.89
CA PHE A 168 6.41 8.94 20.29
C PHE A 168 5.88 9.17 21.72
N PRO A 169 6.59 9.91 22.58
CA PRO A 169 6.10 10.26 23.92
C PRO A 169 4.75 10.97 23.86
N ILE A 170 4.56 11.83 22.87
CA ILE A 170 3.33 12.52 22.56
C ILE A 170 3.03 12.28 21.09
N ALA A 171 1.76 11.96 20.76
CA ALA A 171 1.36 11.75 19.36
C ALA A 171 1.65 13.01 18.55
N THR A 172 2.34 12.86 17.42
CA THR A 172 2.87 13.98 16.64
C THR A 172 2.60 13.83 15.14
N ASN A 173 2.59 14.96 14.44
CA ASN A 173 2.66 15.04 12.97
C ASN A 173 3.81 15.99 12.54
N ASN A 174 4.68 16.34 13.47
CA ASN A 174 5.84 17.17 13.23
C ASN A 174 6.89 16.43 12.41
N SER A 175 7.19 16.94 11.22
CA SER A 175 8.14 16.32 10.30
C SER A 175 9.55 16.21 10.90
N ILE A 176 9.97 17.17 11.73
CA ILE A 176 11.31 17.16 12.35
C ILE A 176 11.44 15.99 13.33
N GLU A 177 10.42 15.75 14.15
CA GLU A 177 10.39 14.65 15.11
C GLU A 177 10.34 13.30 14.42
N THR A 178 9.48 13.18 13.41
CA THR A 178 9.34 11.92 12.66
C THR A 178 10.62 11.57 11.90
N VAL A 179 11.30 12.55 11.29
CA VAL A 179 12.60 12.36 10.61
C VAL A 179 13.68 11.96 11.60
N LYS A 180 13.79 12.64 12.75
CA LYS A 180 14.78 12.28 13.79
C LYS A 180 14.58 10.84 14.27
N ALA A 181 13.36 10.47 14.61
CA ALA A 181 13.04 9.10 15.04
C ALA A 181 13.33 8.07 13.94
N ALA A 182 12.98 8.38 12.69
CA ALA A 182 13.22 7.47 11.57
C ALA A 182 14.71 7.28 11.28
N VAL A 183 15.52 8.31 11.37
CA VAL A 183 16.98 8.21 11.17
C VAL A 183 17.60 7.34 12.28
N SER A 184 17.23 7.57 13.53
CA SER A 184 17.70 6.73 14.64
C SER A 184 17.32 5.26 14.47
N ILE A 185 16.06 4.98 14.05
CA ILE A 185 15.63 3.62 13.74
C ILE A 185 16.46 3.02 12.59
N LEU A 186 16.74 3.83 11.56
CA LEU A 186 17.51 3.38 10.40
C LEU A 186 18.94 2.99 10.78
N GLU A 187 19.59 3.73 11.69
CA GLU A 187 20.91 3.41 12.24
C GLU A 187 20.93 2.03 12.89
N ASP A 188 19.87 1.67 13.62
CA ASP A 188 19.76 0.37 14.28
C ASP A 188 19.57 -0.80 13.31
N ILE A 189 18.80 -0.57 12.23
CA ILE A 189 18.43 -1.65 11.29
C ILE A 189 19.30 -1.72 10.04
N PHE A 190 20.13 -0.71 9.79
CA PHE A 190 21.06 -0.73 8.65
C PHE A 190 22.17 -1.76 8.86
N ARG A 191 22.57 -2.43 7.79
CA ARG A 191 23.73 -3.34 7.78
C ARG A 191 24.53 -3.09 6.51
N ASN A 192 25.84 -2.92 6.68
CA ASN A 192 26.77 -2.80 5.53
C ASN A 192 26.82 -4.09 4.71
N GLY A 193 27.10 -3.97 3.44
CA GLY A 193 27.27 -5.10 2.52
C GLY A 193 25.97 -5.64 1.92
N TYR A 194 24.82 -5.11 2.31
CA TYR A 194 23.53 -5.47 1.72
C TYR A 194 23.09 -4.48 0.64
N ARG A 195 22.45 -5.01 -0.41
CA ARG A 195 21.89 -4.25 -1.53
C ARG A 195 20.40 -4.02 -1.34
N TYR A 196 20.05 -2.91 -0.74
CA TYR A 196 18.67 -2.57 -0.43
C TYR A 196 17.86 -2.29 -1.70
N GLN A 197 16.71 -2.95 -1.81
CA GLN A 197 15.77 -2.78 -2.91
C GLN A 197 14.60 -1.88 -2.53
N LYS A 198 14.20 -1.90 -1.26
CA LYS A 198 13.03 -1.15 -0.79
C LYS A 198 13.27 -0.63 0.61
N ALA A 199 12.84 0.61 0.83
CA ALA A 199 12.69 1.20 2.15
C ALA A 199 11.32 1.86 2.29
N GLY A 200 10.90 2.08 3.52
CA GLY A 200 9.66 2.79 3.79
C GLY A 200 9.47 3.14 5.25
N VAL A 201 8.51 4.02 5.45
CA VAL A 201 8.07 4.51 6.75
C VAL A 201 6.59 4.24 6.89
N MET A 202 6.16 3.85 8.07
CA MET A 202 4.76 3.66 8.43
C MET A 202 4.47 4.41 9.73
N LEU A 203 3.50 5.32 9.68
CA LEU A 203 2.94 6.01 10.84
C LEU A 203 1.68 5.28 11.29
N THR A 204 1.58 4.93 12.57
CA THR A 204 0.48 4.15 13.15
C THR A 204 -0.07 4.79 14.41
N GLY A 205 -1.22 4.27 14.89
CA GLY A 205 -1.92 4.86 16.02
C GLY A 205 -2.45 6.26 15.69
N LEU A 206 -3.01 6.42 14.47
CA LEU A 206 -3.51 7.70 14.01
C LEU A 206 -4.76 8.13 14.79
N SER A 207 -4.75 9.37 15.26
CA SER A 207 -5.88 10.01 15.95
C SER A 207 -6.04 11.46 15.49
N ASN A 208 -7.22 12.05 15.70
CA ASN A 208 -7.43 13.45 15.35
C ASN A 208 -6.54 14.37 16.21
N SER A 209 -5.97 15.39 15.59
CA SER A 209 -5.15 16.40 16.25
C SER A 209 -5.94 17.25 17.26
N ASP A 210 -7.25 17.43 17.03
CA ASP A 210 -8.10 18.29 17.84
C ASP A 210 -8.50 17.68 19.21
N GLY A 211 -8.28 16.37 19.41
CA GLY A 211 -8.68 15.68 20.65
C GLY A 211 -7.73 15.88 21.84
N LYS A 212 -6.57 16.47 21.63
CA LYS A 212 -5.58 16.70 22.68
C LYS A 212 -4.93 18.08 22.51
N LYS A 213 -5.69 19.12 22.81
CA LYS A 213 -5.05 20.34 23.31
C LYS A 213 -4.34 19.92 24.59
N ASN A 214 -3.05 19.62 24.50
CA ASN A 214 -2.23 19.43 25.69
C ASN A 214 -2.40 20.68 26.54
N LEU A 215 -2.91 20.53 27.76
CA LEU A 215 -2.94 21.59 28.78
C LEU A 215 -1.54 22.22 29.00
N PHE A 216 -0.50 21.59 28.47
CA PHE A 216 0.91 21.98 28.51
C PHE A 216 1.50 22.31 27.11
N SER A 217 0.66 22.66 26.11
CA SER A 217 1.21 23.11 24.82
C SER A 217 2.01 24.41 25.03
N SER A 218 3.31 24.31 24.79
CA SER A 218 4.22 25.44 24.90
C SER A 218 4.07 26.37 23.69
N GLU A 219 4.46 27.67 23.86
CA GLU A 219 4.57 28.59 22.71
C GLU A 219 5.43 28.00 21.57
N LYS A 220 6.37 27.14 21.91
CA LYS A 220 7.23 26.43 20.97
C LYS A 220 6.42 25.49 20.05
N ASP A 221 5.41 24.80 20.58
CA ASP A 221 4.56 23.90 19.79
C ASP A 221 3.69 24.69 18.81
N LEU A 222 3.21 25.87 19.20
CA LEU A 222 2.46 26.75 18.30
C LEU A 222 3.32 27.26 17.15
N LYS A 223 4.56 27.66 17.43
CA LYS A 223 5.53 28.11 16.41
C LYS A 223 5.88 26.99 15.44
N ILE A 224 6.08 25.76 15.94
CA ILE A 224 6.35 24.57 15.12
C ILE A 224 5.16 24.25 14.21
N ASN A 225 3.93 24.28 14.73
CA ASN A 225 2.74 24.05 13.94
C ASN A 225 2.55 25.10 12.83
N SER A 226 2.84 26.36 13.12
CA SER A 226 2.82 27.44 12.13
C SER A 226 3.90 27.23 11.04
N LEU A 227 5.10 26.84 11.44
CA LEU A 227 6.18 26.50 10.51
C LEU A 227 5.79 25.33 9.59
N MET A 228 5.23 24.24 10.14
CA MET A 228 4.79 23.09 9.33
C MET A 228 3.71 23.48 8.31
N LYS A 229 2.74 24.32 8.72
CA LYS A 229 1.73 24.86 7.78
C LYS A 229 2.36 25.69 6.66
N SER A 230 3.34 26.52 6.98
CA SER A 230 4.03 27.33 5.97
C SER A 230 4.81 26.47 4.98
N ILE A 231 5.47 25.42 5.45
CA ILE A 231 6.18 24.45 4.61
C ILE A 231 5.18 23.71 3.71
N ASP A 232 4.09 23.18 4.27
CA ASP A 232 3.07 22.45 3.51
C ASP A 232 2.43 23.35 2.44
N ASN A 233 2.11 24.61 2.76
CA ASN A 233 1.58 25.57 1.79
C ASN A 233 2.56 25.89 0.68
N THR A 234 3.85 25.99 0.99
CA THR A 234 4.91 26.21 0.00
C THR A 234 5.04 25.01 -0.93
N ASN A 235 5.06 23.79 -0.37
CA ASN A 235 5.10 22.55 -1.13
C ASN A 235 3.89 22.42 -2.05
N TYR A 236 2.69 22.70 -1.54
CA TYR A 236 1.46 22.66 -2.33
C TYR A 236 1.47 23.66 -3.49
N ARG A 237 1.95 24.89 -3.25
CA ARG A 237 1.97 25.96 -4.26
C ARG A 237 3.01 25.74 -5.35
N TYR A 238 4.19 25.26 -4.98
CA TYR A 238 5.34 25.18 -5.90
C TYR A 238 5.69 23.75 -6.32
N CYS A 239 4.98 22.74 -5.82
CA CYS A 239 5.19 21.31 -6.14
C CYS A 239 6.66 20.85 -5.97
N LEU A 240 7.39 21.45 -5.04
CA LEU A 240 8.83 21.26 -4.89
C LEU A 240 9.25 19.83 -4.55
N LEU A 241 8.35 19.03 -3.96
CA LEU A 241 8.59 17.61 -3.72
C LEU A 241 8.41 16.73 -4.95
N TYR A 242 7.92 17.30 -6.06
CA TYR A 242 7.69 16.59 -7.31
C TYR A 242 8.85 16.71 -8.31
N THR A 243 9.86 17.50 -8.02
CA THR A 243 10.95 17.80 -8.94
C THR A 243 12.12 16.81 -8.89
N SER A 244 11.99 15.69 -8.17
CA SER A 244 12.86 14.54 -8.43
C SER A 244 12.23 13.75 -9.58
N PRO A 245 12.79 13.76 -10.80
CA PRO A 245 12.28 12.95 -11.89
C PRO A 245 12.22 11.50 -11.42
N SER A 246 11.05 10.88 -11.60
CA SER A 246 10.94 9.44 -11.36
C SER A 246 11.92 8.76 -12.31
N PRO A 247 12.72 7.78 -11.85
CA PRO A 247 13.60 7.02 -12.75
C PRO A 247 12.87 6.29 -13.89
N ARG A 248 11.54 6.44 -14.00
CA ARG A 248 10.71 5.94 -15.10
C ARG A 248 10.53 6.94 -16.23
N ASP A 249 10.82 8.21 -16.02
CA ASP A 249 10.57 9.25 -17.03
C ASP A 249 11.74 9.44 -17.98
N ASP A 250 12.91 8.86 -17.70
CA ASP A 250 14.11 8.96 -18.52
C ASP A 250 14.20 7.88 -19.61
N GLY A 251 13.13 7.17 -19.91
CA GLY A 251 13.13 5.96 -20.74
C GLY A 251 12.14 5.94 -21.90
N VAL A 252 11.64 7.09 -22.38
CA VAL A 252 10.81 7.14 -23.60
C VAL A 252 11.39 8.16 -24.57
N SER A 253 12.25 7.70 -25.40
CA SER A 253 12.54 8.24 -26.74
C SER A 253 12.48 7.10 -27.75
#